data_736d08204ba9914b8442a81667897bfa
#
_entry.id   736d08204ba9914b8442a81667897bfa
#
_cell.length_a   1.000
_cell.length_b   1.000
_cell.length_c   1.000
_cell.angle_alpha   90.00
_cell.angle_beta   90.00
_cell.angle_gamma   90.00
#
_symmetry.space_group_name_H-M   'P 1'
#
loop_
_entity.id
_entity.type
_entity.pdbx_description
1 polymer ?
#
loop_
_entity_poly.entity_id
_entity_poly.type
_entity_poly.pdbx_seq_one_letter_code
_entity_poly.pdbx_strand_id
1 'polypeptide(L)'
;MKKSVFLSISLISVILIFVILTTGCTSLFTPLIKIEIMQMLNQLGEANVEGNVDQIVIHYNDPYSEVNHLVSEDADVISLEELRMWLEEDLTYYNCLIDDFSNEEITILDRSNAIVECDEHAKFQDLFEEGVFYESIDRVKLTLVKIGGDWKISIYELLASEEVT
;
A
#
# COMPACT_ATOMS: atom_id res chain seq x y z
N MET A 1 60.31 5.18 -1.42
CA MET A 1 59.31 4.24 -0.83
C MET A 1 58.13 4.88 -0.07
N LYS A 2 58.16 6.18 0.34
CA LYS A 2 57.02 6.78 1.11
C LYS A 2 55.82 7.26 0.27
N LYS A 3 55.99 7.54 -1.02
CA LYS A 3 54.90 8.04 -1.88
C LYS A 3 53.83 6.97 -2.28
N SER A 4 54.23 5.70 -2.39
CA SER A 4 53.28 4.63 -2.81
C SER A 4 52.35 4.22 -1.68
N VAL A 5 52.76 4.32 -0.43
CA VAL A 5 51.93 3.99 0.73
C VAL A 5 50.81 5.02 0.93
N PHE A 6 51.12 6.32 0.73
CA PHE A 6 50.13 7.39 0.83
C PHE A 6 49.02 7.28 -0.25
N LEU A 7 49.41 6.89 -1.47
CA LEU A 7 48.44 6.71 -2.54
C LEU A 7 47.48 5.52 -2.30
N SER A 8 48.03 4.42 -1.73
CA SER A 8 47.23 3.24 -1.38
C SER A 8 46.22 3.50 -0.25
N ILE A 9 46.64 4.26 0.79
CA ILE A 9 45.75 4.63 1.90
C ILE A 9 44.62 5.55 1.42
N SER A 10 44.90 6.52 0.54
CA SER A 10 43.92 7.41 -0.03
C SER A 10 42.90 6.68 -0.88
N LEU A 11 43.34 5.70 -1.70
CA LEU A 11 42.43 4.91 -2.56
C LEU A 11 41.51 4.00 -1.74
N ILE A 12 42.03 3.36 -0.69
CA ILE A 12 41.25 2.53 0.24
C ILE A 12 40.22 3.37 0.98
N SER A 13 40.56 4.57 1.42
CA SER A 13 39.60 5.47 2.09
C SER A 13 38.48 5.93 1.17
N VAL A 14 38.78 6.23 -0.10
CA VAL A 14 37.77 6.61 -1.09
C VAL A 14 36.81 5.44 -1.40
N ILE A 15 37.36 4.22 -1.56
CA ILE A 15 36.55 3.01 -1.78
C ILE A 15 35.66 2.72 -0.55
N LEU A 16 36.20 2.85 0.65
CA LEU A 16 35.44 2.63 1.89
C LEU A 16 34.27 3.63 2.03
N ILE A 17 34.53 4.91 1.75
CA ILE A 17 33.47 5.95 1.73
C ILE A 17 32.42 5.66 0.67
N PHE A 18 32.83 5.20 -0.52
CA PHE A 18 31.90 4.87 -1.59
C PHE A 18 31.02 3.65 -1.24
N VAL A 19 31.60 2.62 -0.62
CA VAL A 19 30.86 1.45 -0.13
C VAL A 19 29.89 1.85 1.00
N ILE A 20 30.28 2.70 1.92
CA ILE A 20 29.39 3.20 2.98
C ILE A 20 28.26 4.06 2.40
N LEU A 21 28.52 4.88 1.38
CA LEU A 21 27.50 5.68 0.72
C LEU A 21 26.51 4.84 -0.11
N THR A 22 26.96 3.73 -0.68
CA THR A 22 26.07 2.87 -1.50
C THR A 22 25.27 1.86 -0.66
N THR A 23 25.85 1.32 0.41
CA THR A 23 25.16 0.35 1.29
C THR A 23 24.42 1.00 2.45
N GLY A 24 24.90 2.17 2.94
CA GLY A 24 24.26 2.89 4.06
C GLY A 24 23.00 3.67 3.68
N CYS A 25 22.84 4.05 2.40
CA CYS A 25 21.69 4.84 1.99
C CYS A 25 20.35 4.05 2.00
N THR A 26 20.35 2.76 1.74
CA THR A 26 19.11 1.98 1.73
C THR A 26 18.57 1.74 3.14
N SER A 27 19.43 1.49 4.13
CA SER A 27 18.99 1.18 5.50
C SER A 27 18.41 2.38 6.27
N LEU A 28 18.81 3.61 5.93
CA LEU A 28 18.31 4.82 6.59
C LEU A 28 16.93 5.25 6.05
N PHE A 29 16.59 4.93 4.81
CA PHE A 29 15.32 5.31 4.19
C PHE A 29 14.20 4.29 4.46
N THR A 30 14.53 3.04 4.75
CA THR A 30 13.53 1.97 4.99
C THR A 30 12.51 2.33 6.08
N PRO A 31 12.90 2.86 7.27
CA PRO A 31 11.93 3.21 8.30
C PRO A 31 11.00 4.35 7.88
N LEU A 32 11.52 5.34 7.16
CA LEU A 32 10.71 6.47 6.68
C LEU A 32 9.70 6.02 5.63
N ILE A 33 10.12 5.16 4.70
CA ILE A 33 9.23 4.59 3.67
C ILE A 33 8.10 3.79 4.33
N LYS A 34 8.41 2.98 5.34
CA LYS A 34 7.38 2.23 6.09
C LYS A 34 6.37 3.16 6.76
N ILE A 35 6.82 4.23 7.38
CA ILE A 35 5.94 5.23 8.00
C ILE A 35 5.04 5.90 6.94
N GLU A 36 5.59 6.29 5.80
CA GLU A 36 4.81 6.87 4.70
C GLU A 36 3.72 5.92 4.19
N ILE A 37 4.05 4.63 4.03
CA ILE A 37 3.11 3.60 3.60
C ILE A 37 2.00 3.40 4.64
N MET A 38 2.34 3.26 5.93
CA MET A 38 1.34 3.13 7.00
C MET A 38 0.43 4.37 7.07
N GLN A 39 0.98 5.57 6.89
CA GLN A 39 0.17 6.79 6.81
C GLN A 39 -0.79 6.78 5.64
N MET A 40 -0.36 6.28 4.48
CA MET A 40 -1.23 6.14 3.30
C MET A 40 -2.36 5.15 3.56
N LEU A 41 -2.09 3.97 4.15
CA LEU A 41 -3.12 2.99 4.51
C LEU A 41 -4.14 3.57 5.50
N ASN A 42 -3.69 4.25 6.55
CA ASN A 42 -4.57 4.90 7.51
C ASN A 42 -5.46 5.97 6.84
N GLN A 43 -4.90 6.79 5.93
CA GLN A 43 -5.67 7.79 5.19
C GLN A 43 -6.70 7.16 4.25
N LEU A 44 -6.36 6.02 3.64
CA LEU A 44 -7.30 5.26 2.82
C LEU A 44 -8.47 4.74 3.67
N GLY A 45 -8.20 4.11 4.80
CA GLY A 45 -9.25 3.63 5.71
C GLY A 45 -10.13 4.76 6.24
N GLU A 46 -9.54 5.89 6.67
CA GLU A 46 -10.28 7.08 7.07
C GLU A 46 -11.19 7.59 5.94
N ALA A 47 -10.68 7.65 4.69
CA ALA A 47 -11.45 8.11 3.55
C ALA A 47 -12.62 7.17 3.21
N ASN A 48 -12.45 5.85 3.37
CA ASN A 48 -13.53 4.86 3.21
C ASN A 48 -14.61 5.05 4.27
N VAL A 49 -14.25 5.22 5.53
CA VAL A 49 -15.21 5.48 6.62
C VAL A 49 -15.95 6.81 6.43
N GLU A 50 -15.28 7.83 5.90
CA GLU A 50 -15.90 9.12 5.57
C GLU A 50 -16.76 9.09 4.30
N GLY A 51 -16.67 8.02 3.49
CA GLY A 51 -17.33 7.92 2.18
C GLY A 51 -16.79 8.95 1.18
N ASN A 52 -15.53 9.35 1.34
CA ASN A 52 -14.92 10.40 0.53
C ASN A 52 -14.24 9.81 -0.72
N VAL A 53 -15.03 9.58 -1.76
CA VAL A 53 -14.56 8.96 -3.03
C VAL A 53 -13.34 9.67 -3.61
N ASP A 54 -13.29 11.01 -3.56
CA ASP A 54 -12.13 11.77 -4.06
C ASP A 54 -10.84 11.45 -3.29
N GLN A 55 -10.94 11.25 -1.98
CA GLN A 55 -9.80 10.86 -1.15
C GLN A 55 -9.44 9.37 -1.28
N ILE A 56 -10.41 8.50 -1.56
CA ILE A 56 -10.14 7.08 -1.80
C ILE A 56 -9.34 6.91 -3.09
N VAL A 57 -9.83 7.44 -4.21
CA VAL A 57 -9.22 7.21 -5.55
C VAL A 57 -7.81 7.78 -5.69
N ILE A 58 -7.41 8.79 -4.91
CA ILE A 58 -6.04 9.32 -4.97
C ILE A 58 -4.99 8.31 -4.48
N HIS A 59 -5.38 7.29 -3.72
CA HIS A 59 -4.49 6.24 -3.23
C HIS A 59 -4.25 5.11 -4.25
N TYR A 60 -4.95 5.12 -5.40
CA TYR A 60 -4.80 4.14 -6.46
C TYR A 60 -4.01 4.70 -7.64
N ASN A 61 -3.30 3.82 -8.34
CA ASN A 61 -2.68 4.14 -9.63
C ASN A 61 -3.74 4.12 -10.75
N ASP A 62 -3.47 4.76 -11.88
CA ASP A 62 -4.38 4.78 -13.04
C ASP A 62 -3.69 4.20 -14.29
N PRO A 63 -4.13 3.02 -14.77
CA PRO A 63 -5.03 2.07 -14.12
C PRO A 63 -4.34 1.30 -12.97
N TYR A 64 -5.13 0.66 -12.10
CA TYR A 64 -4.64 -0.35 -11.18
C TYR A 64 -5.19 -1.74 -11.56
N SER A 65 -4.66 -2.78 -10.97
CA SER A 65 -5.14 -4.15 -11.16
C SER A 65 -5.72 -4.70 -9.86
N GLU A 66 -6.83 -5.43 -9.98
CA GLU A 66 -7.45 -6.15 -8.87
C GLU A 66 -7.45 -7.64 -9.17
N VAL A 67 -7.08 -8.45 -8.18
CA VAL A 67 -7.08 -9.91 -8.26
C VAL A 67 -7.82 -10.46 -7.05
N ASN A 68 -8.88 -11.21 -7.30
CA ASN A 68 -9.60 -11.90 -6.24
C ASN A 68 -9.29 -13.40 -6.30
N HIS A 69 -8.30 -13.85 -5.54
CA HIS A 69 -7.87 -15.25 -5.51
C HIS A 69 -8.92 -16.24 -4.97
N LEU A 70 -10.01 -15.75 -4.36
CA LEU A 70 -11.14 -16.58 -3.94
C LEU A 70 -12.02 -17.01 -5.12
N VAL A 71 -11.96 -16.26 -6.22
CA VAL A 71 -12.80 -16.46 -7.42
C VAL A 71 -11.97 -16.83 -8.63
N SER A 72 -10.89 -16.11 -8.92
CA SER A 72 -10.03 -16.26 -10.10
C SER A 72 -8.60 -15.79 -9.80
N GLU A 73 -7.63 -16.32 -10.56
CA GLU A 73 -6.26 -15.77 -10.60
C GLU A 73 -6.08 -14.70 -11.68
N ASP A 74 -7.12 -14.44 -12.48
CA ASP A 74 -7.08 -13.41 -13.52
C ASP A 74 -7.21 -12.01 -12.88
N ALA A 75 -6.41 -11.08 -13.36
CA ALA A 75 -6.45 -9.69 -12.91
C ALA A 75 -7.44 -8.88 -13.74
N ASP A 76 -8.31 -8.17 -13.06
CA ASP A 76 -9.12 -7.11 -13.66
C ASP A 76 -8.31 -5.81 -13.68
N VAL A 77 -8.30 -5.11 -14.81
CA VAL A 77 -7.62 -3.82 -14.97
C VAL A 77 -8.67 -2.73 -14.92
N ILE A 78 -8.58 -1.90 -13.89
CA ILE A 78 -9.61 -0.93 -13.52
C ILE A 78 -9.04 0.47 -13.63
N SER A 79 -9.74 1.36 -14.34
CA SER A 79 -9.42 2.78 -14.38
C SER A 79 -9.94 3.49 -13.12
N LEU A 80 -9.35 4.65 -12.78
CA LEU A 80 -9.86 5.45 -11.65
C LEU A 80 -11.29 5.95 -11.89
N GLU A 81 -11.72 6.10 -13.14
CA GLU A 81 -13.11 6.46 -13.47
C GLU A 81 -14.08 5.32 -13.14
N GLU A 82 -13.71 4.08 -13.45
CA GLU A 82 -14.49 2.88 -13.09
C GLU A 82 -14.52 2.67 -11.58
N LEU A 83 -13.38 2.78 -10.91
CA LEU A 83 -13.31 2.69 -9.45
C LEU A 83 -14.22 3.73 -8.79
N ARG A 84 -14.17 4.99 -9.28
CA ARG A 84 -15.04 6.05 -8.79
C ARG A 84 -16.53 5.71 -8.93
N MET A 85 -16.93 5.22 -10.10
CA MET A 85 -18.33 4.84 -10.33
C MET A 85 -18.79 3.73 -9.37
N TRP A 86 -17.95 2.72 -9.13
CA TRP A 86 -18.27 1.64 -8.19
C TRP A 86 -18.41 2.16 -6.77
N LEU A 87 -17.45 2.97 -6.30
CA LEU A 87 -17.50 3.57 -4.96
C LEU A 87 -18.74 4.46 -4.77
N GLU A 88 -19.10 5.28 -5.76
CA GLU A 88 -20.29 6.12 -5.72
C GLU A 88 -21.57 5.26 -5.71
N GLU A 89 -21.61 4.14 -6.43
CA GLU A 89 -22.71 3.19 -6.39
C GLU A 89 -22.80 2.51 -5.02
N ASP A 90 -21.69 1.96 -4.50
CA ASP A 90 -21.66 1.26 -3.22
C ASP A 90 -22.12 2.14 -2.06
N LEU A 91 -21.71 3.41 -2.05
CA LEU A 91 -22.16 4.39 -1.03
C LEU A 91 -23.66 4.69 -1.07
N THR A 92 -24.38 4.30 -2.13
CA THR A 92 -25.85 4.37 -2.13
C THR A 92 -26.49 3.21 -1.38
N TYR A 93 -25.77 2.10 -1.20
CA TYR A 93 -26.25 0.88 -0.55
C TYR A 93 -25.68 0.67 0.84
N TYR A 94 -24.44 1.10 1.07
CA TYR A 94 -23.69 0.79 2.28
C TYR A 94 -23.04 2.03 2.88
N ASN A 95 -22.97 2.05 4.22
CA ASN A 95 -22.18 3.01 4.96
C ASN A 95 -21.00 2.27 5.60
N CYS A 96 -19.77 2.62 5.24
CA CYS A 96 -18.57 2.06 5.85
C CYS A 96 -18.43 2.59 7.28
N LEU A 97 -18.34 1.70 8.25
CA LEU A 97 -18.22 2.01 9.67
C LEU A 97 -16.80 1.77 10.20
N ILE A 98 -16.11 0.80 9.62
CA ILE A 98 -14.73 0.43 9.94
C ILE A 98 -14.05 0.08 8.63
N ASP A 99 -12.84 0.57 8.47
CA ASP A 99 -11.88 0.14 7.45
C ASP A 99 -10.48 0.39 8.00
N ASP A 100 -9.93 -0.65 8.63
CA ASP A 100 -8.65 -0.58 9.33
C ASP A 100 -7.69 -1.64 8.78
N PHE A 101 -6.44 -1.24 8.57
CA PHE A 101 -5.35 -2.14 8.18
C PHE A 101 -4.51 -2.51 9.41
N SER A 102 -4.16 -3.78 9.53
CA SER A 102 -3.37 -4.32 10.64
C SER A 102 -2.46 -5.47 10.20
N ASN A 103 -1.56 -5.89 11.09
CA ASN A 103 -0.60 -6.99 10.84
C ASN A 103 0.23 -6.79 9.56
N GLU A 104 0.68 -5.56 9.30
CA GLU A 104 1.35 -5.16 8.07
C GLU A 104 2.76 -5.72 7.99
N GLU A 105 3.01 -6.50 6.94
CA GLU A 105 4.33 -6.97 6.53
C GLU A 105 4.80 -6.18 5.31
N ILE A 106 5.61 -5.12 5.54
CA ILE A 106 6.06 -4.22 4.49
C ILE A 106 7.43 -4.64 3.97
N THR A 107 7.49 -5.06 2.71
CA THR A 107 8.70 -5.37 1.95
C THR A 107 9.02 -4.23 0.98
N ILE A 108 10.11 -3.51 1.24
CA ILE A 108 10.60 -2.43 0.38
C ILE A 108 11.46 -3.05 -0.73
N LEU A 109 11.05 -2.92 -1.98
CA LEU A 109 11.80 -3.41 -3.14
C LEU A 109 12.86 -2.38 -3.56
N ASP A 110 12.47 -1.10 -3.59
CA ASP A 110 13.34 0.05 -3.85
C ASP A 110 12.71 1.34 -3.31
N ARG A 111 13.19 2.53 -3.75
CA ARG A 111 12.68 3.82 -3.27
C ARG A 111 11.27 4.17 -3.75
N SER A 112 10.77 3.45 -4.74
CA SER A 112 9.51 3.74 -5.43
C SER A 112 8.59 2.53 -5.53
N ASN A 113 9.01 1.36 -5.04
CA ASN A 113 8.25 0.13 -5.12
C ASN A 113 8.29 -0.62 -3.79
N ALA A 114 7.13 -1.06 -3.33
CA ALA A 114 6.97 -1.85 -2.12
C ALA A 114 5.84 -2.87 -2.28
N ILE A 115 5.85 -3.90 -1.44
CA ILE A 115 4.75 -4.84 -1.27
C ILE A 115 4.33 -4.77 0.19
N VAL A 116 3.03 -4.73 0.44
CA VAL A 116 2.41 -4.83 1.76
C VAL A 116 1.50 -6.04 1.77
N GLU A 117 1.68 -6.91 2.77
CA GLU A 117 0.69 -7.92 3.11
C GLU A 117 0.10 -7.54 4.47
N CYS A 118 -1.22 -7.44 4.56
CA CYS A 118 -1.90 -7.00 5.78
C CYS A 118 -3.29 -7.63 5.89
N ASP A 119 -3.88 -7.49 7.07
CA ASP A 119 -5.27 -7.79 7.31
C ASP A 119 -6.05 -6.47 7.20
N GLU A 120 -7.08 -6.44 6.36
CA GLU A 120 -8.05 -5.36 6.22
C GLU A 120 -9.32 -5.76 6.96
N HIS A 121 -9.68 -5.02 8.01
CA HIS A 121 -10.91 -5.21 8.76
C HIS A 121 -11.94 -4.20 8.25
N ALA A 122 -12.96 -4.68 7.56
CA ALA A 122 -14.01 -3.85 6.99
C ALA A 122 -15.37 -4.17 7.62
N LYS A 123 -16.14 -3.12 7.92
CA LYS A 123 -17.52 -3.24 8.41
C LYS A 123 -18.42 -2.24 7.71
N PHE A 124 -19.52 -2.74 7.16
CA PHE A 124 -20.50 -1.96 6.44
C PHE A 124 -21.89 -2.13 7.06
N GLN A 125 -22.63 -1.03 7.07
CA GLN A 125 -24.06 -1.03 7.41
C GLN A 125 -24.88 -0.98 6.12
N ASP A 126 -25.84 -1.89 6.00
CA ASP A 126 -26.84 -1.81 4.93
C ASP A 126 -27.77 -0.61 5.17
N LEU A 127 -27.94 0.23 4.14
CA LEU A 127 -28.79 1.43 4.25
C LEU A 127 -30.27 1.17 3.96
N PHE A 128 -30.62 -0.01 3.40
CA PHE A 128 -31.98 -0.40 3.07
C PHE A 128 -32.58 -1.38 4.08
N GLU A 129 -31.72 -2.16 4.78
CA GLU A 129 -32.17 -3.12 5.78
C GLU A 129 -31.68 -2.69 7.18
N GLU A 130 -32.61 -2.18 7.99
CA GLU A 130 -32.30 -1.68 9.34
C GLU A 130 -31.69 -2.79 10.24
N GLY A 131 -30.51 -2.52 10.77
CA GLY A 131 -29.81 -3.42 11.69
C GLY A 131 -29.03 -4.53 11.00
N VAL A 132 -28.90 -4.51 9.67
CA VAL A 132 -28.04 -5.44 8.92
C VAL A 132 -26.64 -4.83 8.77
N PHE A 133 -25.64 -5.65 9.11
CA PHE A 133 -24.24 -5.29 9.01
C PHE A 133 -23.48 -6.43 8.31
N TYR A 134 -22.49 -6.06 7.52
CA TYR A 134 -21.51 -6.96 6.92
C TYR A 134 -20.15 -6.64 7.53
N GLU A 135 -19.44 -7.65 8.01
CA GLU A 135 -18.14 -7.46 8.63
C GLU A 135 -17.21 -8.58 8.18
N SER A 136 -16.03 -8.22 7.70
CA SER A 136 -15.01 -9.17 7.25
C SER A 136 -13.62 -8.78 7.74
N ILE A 137 -12.74 -9.78 7.83
CA ILE A 137 -11.31 -9.60 7.92
C ILE A 137 -10.70 -10.26 6.68
N ASP A 138 -10.12 -9.44 5.83
CA ASP A 138 -9.59 -9.84 4.54
C ASP A 138 -8.07 -9.83 4.58
N ARG A 139 -7.41 -10.93 4.21
CA ARG A 139 -5.97 -10.94 3.99
C ARG A 139 -5.69 -10.42 2.60
N VAL A 140 -5.04 -9.27 2.50
CA VAL A 140 -4.76 -8.59 1.25
C VAL A 140 -3.26 -8.44 1.01
N LYS A 141 -2.89 -8.37 -0.29
CA LYS A 141 -1.54 -8.02 -0.70
C LYS A 141 -1.60 -6.85 -1.67
N LEU A 142 -0.92 -5.78 -1.31
CA LEU A 142 -0.88 -4.54 -2.06
C LEU A 142 0.51 -4.39 -2.70
N THR A 143 0.55 -4.23 -4.02
CA THR A 143 1.76 -3.77 -4.70
C THR A 143 1.68 -2.27 -4.84
N LEU A 144 2.65 -1.57 -4.26
CA LEU A 144 2.68 -0.12 -4.19
C LEU A 144 3.74 0.47 -5.11
N VAL A 145 3.40 1.61 -5.71
CA VAL A 145 4.31 2.43 -6.52
C VAL A 145 4.28 3.88 -6.03
N LYS A 146 5.44 4.55 -6.01
CA LYS A 146 5.54 5.96 -5.62
C LYS A 146 5.52 6.85 -6.85
N ILE A 147 4.48 7.68 -6.99
CA ILE A 147 4.26 8.57 -8.15
C ILE A 147 4.10 10.00 -7.63
N GLY A 148 4.90 10.93 -8.14
CA GLY A 148 4.83 12.35 -7.74
C GLY A 148 5.19 12.62 -6.28
N GLY A 149 5.72 11.63 -5.56
CA GLY A 149 6.01 11.72 -4.12
C GLY A 149 5.07 10.90 -3.26
N ASP A 150 3.91 10.50 -3.77
CA ASP A 150 2.86 9.78 -3.04
C ASP A 150 2.86 8.30 -3.38
N TRP A 151 2.63 7.45 -2.38
CA TRP A 151 2.43 6.02 -2.56
C TRP A 151 1.03 5.73 -3.10
N LYS A 152 0.94 4.81 -4.08
CA LYS A 152 -0.31 4.42 -4.74
C LYS A 152 -0.37 2.91 -4.88
N ILE A 153 -1.56 2.35 -4.73
CA ILE A 153 -1.84 0.95 -4.99
C ILE A 153 -1.86 0.74 -6.51
N SER A 154 -0.97 -0.11 -7.01
CA SER A 154 -0.94 -0.51 -8.42
C SER A 154 -1.56 -1.87 -8.66
N ILE A 155 -1.50 -2.76 -7.64
CA ILE A 155 -2.19 -4.05 -7.65
C ILE A 155 -2.79 -4.26 -6.25
N TYR A 156 -4.05 -4.62 -6.20
CA TYR A 156 -4.76 -5.09 -5.01
C TYR A 156 -5.08 -6.58 -5.20
N GLU A 157 -4.64 -7.43 -4.27
CA GLU A 157 -4.85 -8.88 -4.32
C GLU A 157 -5.58 -9.31 -3.05
N LEU A 158 -6.80 -9.83 -3.17
CA LEU A 158 -7.53 -10.47 -2.08
C LEU A 158 -7.09 -11.93 -1.98
N LEU A 159 -6.40 -12.29 -0.90
CA LEU A 159 -5.82 -13.63 -0.68
C LEU A 159 -6.74 -14.55 0.11
N ALA A 160 -7.43 -14.02 1.11
CA ALA A 160 -8.38 -14.73 1.97
C ALA A 160 -9.41 -13.76 2.53
N SER A 161 -10.58 -14.27 2.89
CA SER A 161 -11.66 -13.50 3.54
C SER A 161 -12.31 -14.35 4.62
N GLU A 162 -12.55 -13.77 5.78
CA GLU A 162 -13.26 -14.38 6.91
C GLU A 162 -14.40 -13.45 7.34
N GLU A 163 -15.64 -13.96 7.28
CA GLU A 163 -16.80 -13.23 7.79
C GLU A 163 -16.79 -13.25 9.34
N VAL A 164 -16.97 -12.08 9.94
CA VAL A 164 -17.11 -11.93 11.39
C VAL A 164 -18.60 -12.08 11.76
N THR A 165 -18.95 -13.17 12.43
CA THR A 165 -20.33 -13.51 12.84
C THR A 165 -20.70 -13.01 14.22
#